data_8f2f4550ce15075511b0d36dcb0c5be1
#
_entry.id   8f2f4550ce15075511b0d36dcb0c5be1
#
_cell.length_a   1.000
_cell.length_b   1.000
_cell.length_c   1.000
_cell.angle_alpha   90.00
_cell.angle_beta   90.00
_cell.angle_gamma   90.00
#
_symmetry.space_group_name_H-M   'P 1'
#
loop_
_entity.id
_entity.type
_entity.pdbx_description
1 polymer ?
#
loop_
_entity_poly.entity_id
_entity_poly.type
_entity_poly.pdbx_seq_one_letter_code
_entity_poly.pdbx_strand_id
1 'polypeptide(L)'
;MGNNFLSMAILTFFIFSSYFQKANGNTSVSVSENTRETLEIIIGGGFYPPYFSPPPESECPPPSPPPVECPPPPSPPPPSPPPPFPPPPSPPPPSPPPPPPVKSPPPPPPPPPPPRKPRTVSRLERAYMVLRRFKKTVTSDPYGIIKTWNGKNVCKYRGVRCDKFPTDKRLTVSGVNLNGGNLNGNPLTPVGFLDQLPDLAYFHVNSNNFTGSKIDKISKFRFFFELDLSNNMLTGPFPDSVLGASQLTFLDLRFNSIIGPVNPRVFNLNLDALFLNNNQFTGEIPDNLGNTSALYLTLANNQFTGPIPKSIGQAKINLLEVLLLNNKLSGCLPYEIGLLKIATVFDASMNQLTGPIPRSFGCLEKMQLLNLSFNKLYGTVPEELCQLDDLSNLTLSFNYFTQVGPDCRELIKKNVLDVRMNCILDLPFQKSKAECAAFFSIKRSCPDEKSMTYLPCNIEDFASRKASSDGEILMPPVPAPSPSYAALERYRKMDLP
;
A
#
# COMPACT_ATOMS: atom_id res chain seq x y z
N MET A 1 -10.62 -24.61 25.18
CA MET A 1 -9.46 -25.21 24.45
C MET A 1 -9.80 -25.63 23.01
N GLY A 2 -10.88 -25.20 22.39
CA GLY A 2 -11.33 -25.67 21.07
C GLY A 2 -11.22 -24.72 19.90
N ASN A 3 -11.09 -23.42 20.14
CA ASN A 3 -11.20 -22.43 19.05
C ASN A 3 -9.87 -21.90 18.49
N ASN A 4 -8.75 -22.06 19.20
CA ASN A 4 -7.46 -21.54 18.73
C ASN A 4 -6.76 -22.46 17.71
N PHE A 5 -7.11 -23.77 17.69
CA PHE A 5 -6.59 -24.70 16.68
C PHE A 5 -7.19 -24.47 15.28
N LEU A 6 -8.40 -23.92 15.21
CA LEU A 6 -9.07 -23.68 13.92
C LEU A 6 -8.44 -22.50 13.16
N SER A 7 -8.00 -21.46 13.87
CA SER A 7 -7.36 -20.28 13.26
C SER A 7 -5.98 -20.60 12.69
N MET A 8 -5.15 -21.38 13.42
CA MET A 8 -3.84 -21.81 12.91
C MET A 8 -3.93 -22.86 11.80
N ALA A 9 -4.93 -23.77 11.86
CA ALA A 9 -5.15 -24.75 10.80
C ALA A 9 -5.61 -24.09 9.50
N ILE A 10 -6.37 -23.01 9.57
CA ILE A 10 -6.79 -22.25 8.40
C ILE A 10 -5.58 -21.54 7.78
N LEU A 11 -4.69 -20.94 8.56
CA LEU A 11 -3.49 -20.26 8.06
C LEU A 11 -2.52 -21.22 7.35
N THR A 12 -2.30 -22.42 7.92
CA THR A 12 -1.44 -23.46 7.31
C THR A 12 -2.09 -24.15 6.11
N PHE A 13 -3.41 -24.30 6.07
CA PHE A 13 -4.11 -24.94 4.97
C PHE A 13 -4.10 -24.06 3.70
N PHE A 14 -4.19 -22.75 3.84
CA PHE A 14 -4.12 -21.82 2.70
C PHE A 14 -2.71 -21.73 2.09
N ILE A 15 -1.65 -21.83 2.89
CA ILE A 15 -0.26 -21.87 2.36
C ILE A 15 -0.04 -23.15 1.53
N PHE A 16 -0.60 -24.30 1.91
CA PHE A 16 -0.46 -25.55 1.16
C PHE A 16 -1.36 -25.62 -0.08
N SER A 17 -2.56 -25.05 -0.03
CA SER A 17 -3.51 -25.07 -1.16
C SER A 17 -3.02 -24.28 -2.38
N SER A 18 -2.34 -23.14 -2.18
CA SER A 18 -1.76 -22.35 -3.27
C SER A 18 -0.59 -23.04 -4.00
N TYR A 19 0.10 -23.96 -3.32
CA TYR A 19 1.16 -24.77 -3.93
C TYR A 19 0.60 -25.92 -4.79
N PHE A 20 -0.54 -26.51 -4.41
CA PHE A 20 -1.14 -27.62 -5.16
C PHE A 20 -1.89 -27.20 -6.42
N GLN A 21 -2.42 -25.98 -6.48
CA GLN A 21 -3.10 -25.48 -7.69
C GLN A 21 -2.14 -25.13 -8.84
N LYS A 22 -0.85 -24.93 -8.57
CA LYS A 22 0.16 -24.68 -9.60
C LYS A 22 0.73 -25.95 -10.24
N ALA A 23 0.48 -27.11 -9.62
CA ALA A 23 1.02 -28.40 -10.06
C ALA A 23 0.03 -29.27 -10.86
N ASN A 24 -1.28 -29.06 -10.75
CA ASN A 24 -2.26 -29.89 -11.45
C ASN A 24 -3.29 -29.04 -12.21
N GLY A 25 -3.14 -28.98 -13.51
CA GLY A 25 -4.16 -28.45 -14.41
C GLY A 25 -5.41 -29.36 -14.41
N ASN A 26 -6.58 -28.71 -14.50
CA ASN A 26 -7.92 -29.26 -14.74
C ASN A 26 -8.59 -30.03 -13.59
N THR A 27 -9.51 -29.35 -12.92
CA THR A 27 -10.88 -29.84 -12.70
C THR A 27 -11.79 -28.68 -12.29
N SER A 28 -12.91 -28.55 -12.99
CA SER A 28 -13.99 -27.60 -12.75
C SER A 28 -14.77 -27.98 -11.48
N VAL A 29 -14.82 -27.10 -10.50
CA VAL A 29 -15.76 -27.16 -9.38
C VAL A 29 -16.58 -25.87 -9.39
N SER A 30 -17.89 -26.03 -9.56
CA SER A 30 -18.87 -24.95 -9.41
C SER A 30 -18.96 -24.56 -7.94
N VAL A 31 -18.61 -23.31 -7.61
CA VAL A 31 -18.77 -22.72 -6.28
C VAL A 31 -19.87 -21.68 -6.32
N SER A 32 -20.83 -21.83 -5.42
CA SER A 32 -21.98 -20.95 -5.25
C SER A 32 -21.55 -19.54 -4.82
N GLU A 33 -22.23 -18.55 -5.39
CA GLU A 33 -22.03 -17.11 -5.12
C GLU A 33 -22.47 -16.76 -3.68
N ASN A 34 -21.64 -16.98 -2.68
CA ASN A 34 -21.76 -16.34 -1.35
C ASN A 34 -20.53 -16.59 -0.46
N THR A 35 -19.33 -16.46 -0.99
CA THR A 35 -18.12 -16.43 -0.16
C THR A 35 -17.57 -15.01 -0.11
N ARG A 36 -17.55 -14.45 1.10
CA ARG A 36 -16.70 -13.31 1.46
C ARG A 36 -15.31 -13.56 0.91
N GLU A 37 -14.83 -12.70 0.02
CA GLU A 37 -13.39 -12.63 -0.24
C GLU A 37 -12.74 -12.18 1.07
N THR A 38 -12.22 -13.14 1.83
CA THR A 38 -11.32 -12.86 2.94
C THR A 38 -10.12 -12.12 2.37
N LEU A 39 -9.76 -11.03 3.01
CA LEU A 39 -8.50 -10.32 2.74
C LEU A 39 -7.38 -11.35 2.97
N GLU A 40 -6.86 -11.96 1.92
CA GLU A 40 -5.68 -12.81 2.00
C GLU A 40 -4.48 -11.90 2.25
N ILE A 41 -4.11 -11.73 3.50
CA ILE A 41 -2.79 -11.20 3.86
C ILE A 41 -1.81 -12.33 3.51
N ILE A 42 -1.27 -12.27 2.29
CA ILE A 42 -0.19 -13.16 1.89
C ILE A 42 1.07 -12.69 2.64
N ILE A 43 1.29 -13.23 3.81
CA ILE A 43 2.62 -13.24 4.42
C ILE A 43 3.47 -13.98 3.40
N GLY A 44 4.37 -13.25 2.73
CA GLY A 44 5.25 -13.81 1.71
C GLY A 44 5.91 -15.07 2.26
N GLY A 45 5.51 -16.24 1.73
CA GLY A 45 6.08 -17.52 2.13
C GLY A 45 7.58 -17.43 2.03
N GLY A 46 8.26 -17.63 3.15
CA GLY A 46 9.71 -17.59 3.22
C GLY A 46 10.29 -18.64 2.27
N PHE A 47 10.76 -18.19 1.13
CA PHE A 47 11.74 -18.94 0.36
C PHE A 47 12.99 -19.00 1.24
N TYR A 48 13.28 -20.17 1.82
CA TYR A 48 14.62 -20.48 2.24
C TYR A 48 15.44 -20.62 0.96
N PRO A 49 16.37 -19.70 0.63
CA PRO A 49 17.29 -19.96 -0.47
C PRO A 49 18.15 -21.17 -0.07
N PRO A 50 18.43 -22.09 -1.01
CA PRO A 50 19.46 -23.10 -0.79
C PRO A 50 20.78 -22.38 -0.48
N TYR A 51 21.59 -22.96 0.39
CA TYR A 51 22.92 -22.51 0.76
C TYR A 51 23.67 -21.98 -0.47
N PHE A 52 23.82 -20.66 -0.59
CA PHE A 52 24.80 -20.07 -1.47
C PHE A 52 26.11 -19.92 -0.70
N SER A 53 27.12 -20.63 -1.17
CA SER A 53 28.52 -20.33 -0.85
C SER A 53 28.80 -18.86 -1.22
N PRO A 54 29.61 -18.13 -0.46
CA PRO A 54 29.94 -16.75 -0.82
C PRO A 54 30.64 -16.75 -2.19
N PRO A 55 30.33 -15.81 -3.08
CA PRO A 55 31.03 -15.64 -4.33
C PRO A 55 32.50 -15.26 -4.04
N PRO A 56 33.44 -15.64 -4.88
CA PRO A 56 34.82 -15.23 -4.75
C PRO A 56 34.94 -13.70 -4.84
N GLU A 57 35.83 -13.14 -4.03
CA GLU A 57 36.17 -11.71 -4.04
C GLU A 57 36.53 -11.29 -5.47
N SER A 58 35.73 -10.43 -6.07
CA SER A 58 36.07 -9.77 -7.32
C SER A 58 36.85 -8.51 -7.01
N GLU A 59 38.04 -8.45 -7.62
CA GLU A 59 38.96 -7.31 -7.58
C GLU A 59 38.25 -5.98 -7.90
N CYS A 60 38.63 -4.93 -7.16
CA CYS A 60 38.16 -3.58 -7.36
C CYS A 60 38.44 -3.10 -8.80
N PRO A 61 37.45 -2.49 -9.48
CA PRO A 61 37.71 -1.81 -10.74
C PRO A 61 38.57 -0.56 -10.52
N PRO A 62 39.41 -0.18 -11.52
CA PRO A 62 40.29 1.00 -11.42
C PRO A 62 39.47 2.31 -11.29
N PRO A 63 40.07 3.35 -10.70
CA PRO A 63 39.38 4.63 -10.48
C PRO A 63 39.03 5.32 -11.81
N SER A 64 37.85 5.92 -11.82
CA SER A 64 37.32 6.68 -12.95
C SER A 64 38.20 7.91 -13.26
N PRO A 65 38.35 8.30 -14.55
CA PRO A 65 39.08 9.51 -14.93
C PRO A 65 38.38 10.79 -14.40
N PRO A 66 39.15 11.88 -14.21
CA PRO A 66 38.60 13.13 -13.66
C PRO A 66 37.55 13.75 -14.61
N PRO A 67 36.59 14.49 -14.07
CA PRO A 67 35.53 15.11 -14.86
C PRO A 67 36.08 16.11 -15.85
N VAL A 68 35.67 16.01 -17.10
CA VAL A 68 35.94 16.97 -18.17
C VAL A 68 35.08 18.21 -17.89
N GLU A 69 35.74 19.38 -17.74
CA GLU A 69 35.05 20.67 -17.62
C GLU A 69 34.22 20.93 -18.87
N CYS A 70 32.94 21.24 -18.69
CA CYS A 70 32.05 21.69 -19.74
C CYS A 70 32.48 23.09 -20.24
N PRO A 71 32.50 23.32 -21.55
CA PRO A 71 32.76 24.68 -22.10
C PRO A 71 31.64 25.66 -21.69
N PRO A 72 31.97 26.97 -21.53
CA PRO A 72 30.99 27.97 -21.12
C PRO A 72 29.88 28.13 -22.16
N PRO A 73 28.67 28.52 -21.76
CA PRO A 73 27.54 28.69 -22.67
C PRO A 73 27.81 29.84 -23.66
N PRO A 74 27.32 29.72 -24.91
CA PRO A 74 27.49 30.79 -25.90
C PRO A 74 26.75 32.08 -25.50
N SER A 75 27.36 33.22 -25.82
CA SER A 75 26.82 34.54 -25.56
C SER A 75 25.46 34.76 -26.25
N PRO A 76 24.54 35.51 -25.64
CA PRO A 76 23.24 35.79 -26.26
C PRO A 76 23.38 36.59 -27.55
N PRO A 77 22.51 36.36 -28.56
CA PRO A 77 22.54 37.11 -29.81
C PRO A 77 22.19 38.57 -29.59
N PRO A 78 22.73 39.49 -30.43
CA PRO A 78 22.46 40.93 -30.34
C PRO A 78 20.98 41.24 -30.61
N PRO A 79 20.42 42.31 -30.01
CA PRO A 79 19.03 42.69 -30.21
C PRO A 79 18.74 43.06 -31.65
N SER A 80 17.59 42.66 -32.15
CA SER A 80 17.11 42.97 -33.49
C SER A 80 16.90 44.47 -33.67
N PRO A 81 17.17 45.04 -34.88
CA PRO A 81 16.93 46.44 -35.17
C PRO A 81 15.44 46.83 -35.11
N PRO A 82 15.10 48.06 -34.75
CA PRO A 82 13.71 48.50 -34.66
C PRO A 82 13.03 48.48 -36.04
N PRO A 83 11.72 48.25 -36.10
CA PRO A 83 10.97 48.22 -37.36
C PRO A 83 10.92 49.58 -38.00
N PRO A 84 10.91 49.68 -39.38
CA PRO A 84 10.81 50.95 -40.12
C PRO A 84 9.45 51.60 -39.88
N PHE A 85 9.47 52.93 -39.87
CA PHE A 85 8.28 53.78 -39.73
C PHE A 85 7.24 53.51 -40.84
N PRO A 86 5.94 53.53 -40.50
CA PRO A 86 4.88 53.40 -41.50
C PRO A 86 4.85 54.58 -42.48
N PRO A 87 4.51 54.36 -43.77
CA PRO A 87 4.43 55.45 -44.78
C PRO A 87 3.25 56.40 -44.45
N PRO A 88 3.33 57.68 -44.92
CA PRO A 88 2.27 58.61 -44.65
C PRO A 88 0.97 58.28 -45.36
N PRO A 89 -0.19 58.69 -44.78
CA PRO A 89 -1.50 58.31 -45.30
C PRO A 89 -1.76 58.92 -46.66
N SER A 90 -2.35 58.10 -47.55
CA SER A 90 -2.76 58.53 -48.89
C SER A 90 -3.88 59.60 -48.85
N PRO A 91 -3.97 60.53 -49.79
CA PRO A 91 -5.03 61.52 -49.84
C PRO A 91 -6.42 60.89 -50.05
N PRO A 92 -7.50 61.47 -49.51
CA PRO A 92 -8.82 60.95 -49.62
C PRO A 92 -9.32 60.91 -51.08
N PRO A 93 -10.05 59.83 -51.46
CA PRO A 93 -10.64 59.73 -52.80
C PRO A 93 -11.77 60.74 -53.01
N PRO A 94 -12.07 61.11 -54.26
CA PRO A 94 -13.13 62.11 -54.58
C PRO A 94 -14.52 61.47 -54.26
N SER A 95 -15.44 62.37 -53.85
CA SER A 95 -16.82 62.00 -53.47
C SER A 95 -17.57 61.27 -54.58
N PRO A 96 -18.26 60.19 -54.25
CA PRO A 96 -19.05 59.46 -55.23
C PRO A 96 -20.32 60.23 -55.67
N PRO A 97 -20.84 59.96 -56.89
CA PRO A 97 -22.07 60.56 -57.36
C PRO A 97 -23.29 60.13 -56.56
N PRO A 98 -24.41 60.88 -56.54
CA PRO A 98 -25.57 60.58 -55.78
C PRO A 98 -26.22 59.21 -56.20
N PRO A 99 -26.69 58.40 -55.26
CA PRO A 99 -27.23 57.14 -55.59
C PRO A 99 -28.59 57.21 -56.28
N PRO A 100 -28.92 56.20 -57.11
CA PRO A 100 -30.26 56.08 -57.72
C PRO A 100 -31.31 55.74 -56.67
N PRO A 101 -32.62 56.04 -56.91
CA PRO A 101 -33.67 55.82 -55.91
C PRO A 101 -33.75 54.39 -55.45
N VAL A 102 -33.70 54.26 -54.11
CA VAL A 102 -33.65 52.98 -53.37
C VAL A 102 -35.00 52.28 -53.48
N LYS A 103 -35.02 51.07 -54.09
CA LYS A 103 -36.16 50.15 -53.94
C LYS A 103 -36.21 49.72 -52.47
N SER A 104 -37.42 49.70 -51.87
CA SER A 104 -37.66 49.29 -50.49
C SER A 104 -36.90 47.97 -50.17
N PRO A 105 -36.18 47.91 -49.05
CA PRO A 105 -35.43 46.71 -48.69
C PRO A 105 -36.35 45.51 -48.45
N PRO A 106 -35.97 44.30 -48.82
CA PRO A 106 -36.72 43.09 -48.49
C PRO A 106 -36.86 42.97 -46.98
N PRO A 107 -37.97 42.34 -46.47
CA PRO A 107 -38.13 42.16 -45.02
C PRO A 107 -36.91 41.40 -44.46
N PRO A 108 -36.51 41.75 -43.23
CA PRO A 108 -35.34 41.12 -42.60
C PRO A 108 -35.59 39.60 -42.47
N PRO A 109 -34.54 38.77 -42.68
CA PRO A 109 -34.66 37.33 -42.47
C PRO A 109 -35.10 37.03 -41.06
N PRO A 110 -35.88 35.95 -40.80
CA PRO A 110 -36.30 35.55 -39.46
C PRO A 110 -35.04 35.38 -38.56
N PRO A 111 -35.15 35.73 -37.29
CA PRO A 111 -33.99 35.59 -36.38
C PRO A 111 -33.53 34.13 -36.34
N PRO A 112 -32.22 33.87 -36.29
CA PRO A 112 -31.70 32.52 -36.21
C PRO A 112 -32.30 31.81 -34.97
N PRO A 113 -32.60 30.49 -35.03
CA PRO A 113 -33.14 29.77 -33.90
C PRO A 113 -32.15 29.91 -32.74
N PRO A 114 -32.66 30.01 -31.48
CA PRO A 114 -31.83 30.15 -30.33
C PRO A 114 -30.82 28.99 -30.26
N PRO A 115 -29.56 29.23 -29.85
CA PRO A 115 -28.54 28.20 -29.80
C PRO A 115 -29.05 27.06 -28.92
N ARG A 116 -29.07 25.86 -29.50
CA ARG A 116 -29.47 24.64 -28.73
C ARG A 116 -28.60 24.56 -27.49
N LYS A 117 -29.24 24.54 -26.32
CA LYS A 117 -28.56 24.31 -25.05
C LYS A 117 -27.65 23.10 -25.20
N PRO A 118 -26.37 23.16 -24.78
CA PRO A 118 -25.47 22.03 -24.87
C PRO A 118 -26.14 20.80 -24.25
N ARG A 119 -26.23 19.70 -24.98
CA ARG A 119 -26.81 18.46 -24.49
C ARG A 119 -25.93 17.97 -23.31
N THR A 120 -26.45 18.05 -22.10
CA THR A 120 -25.73 17.54 -20.92
C THR A 120 -25.67 16.01 -21.02
N VAL A 121 -24.45 15.49 -21.23
CA VAL A 121 -24.18 14.05 -21.28
C VAL A 121 -24.53 13.43 -19.92
N SER A 122 -25.39 12.42 -19.88
CA SER A 122 -25.75 11.75 -18.64
C SER A 122 -24.55 11.03 -18.03
N ARG A 123 -24.59 10.72 -16.70
CA ARG A 123 -23.54 9.99 -16.01
C ARG A 123 -23.26 8.62 -16.67
N LEU A 124 -24.31 7.86 -16.95
CA LEU A 124 -24.18 6.56 -17.63
C LEU A 124 -23.67 6.66 -19.06
N GLU A 125 -24.07 7.72 -19.80
CA GLU A 125 -23.57 7.94 -21.17
C GLU A 125 -22.07 8.26 -21.15
N ARG A 126 -21.59 9.05 -20.18
CA ARG A 126 -20.17 9.30 -19.95
C ARG A 126 -19.44 7.98 -19.65
N ALA A 127 -19.94 7.21 -18.69
CA ALA A 127 -19.36 5.92 -18.33
C ALA A 127 -19.33 4.96 -19.54
N TYR A 128 -20.40 4.91 -20.33
CA TYR A 128 -20.43 4.11 -21.56
C TYR A 128 -19.31 4.48 -22.53
N MET A 129 -19.06 5.77 -22.74
CA MET A 129 -17.97 6.22 -23.61
C MET A 129 -16.61 5.79 -23.10
N VAL A 130 -16.38 5.89 -21.77
CA VAL A 130 -15.13 5.48 -21.15
C VAL A 130 -14.92 3.96 -21.25
N LEU A 131 -15.90 3.18 -20.82
CA LEU A 131 -15.85 1.71 -20.85
C LEU A 131 -15.68 1.17 -22.28
N ARG A 132 -16.36 1.78 -23.26
CA ARG A 132 -16.19 1.43 -24.67
C ARG A 132 -14.79 1.75 -25.20
N ARG A 133 -14.17 2.85 -24.74
CA ARG A 133 -12.80 3.20 -25.10
C ARG A 133 -11.84 2.18 -24.47
N PHE A 134 -11.99 1.91 -23.19
CA PHE A 134 -11.19 0.91 -22.49
C PHE A 134 -11.30 -0.48 -23.16
N LYS A 135 -12.51 -0.94 -23.49
CA LYS A 135 -12.70 -2.21 -24.21
C LYS A 135 -11.82 -2.34 -25.46
N LYS A 136 -11.57 -1.24 -26.17
CA LYS A 136 -10.75 -1.25 -27.40
C LYS A 136 -9.24 -1.39 -27.12
N THR A 137 -8.79 -1.09 -25.91
CA THR A 137 -7.38 -1.24 -25.53
C THR A 137 -7.05 -2.66 -25.08
N VAL A 138 -8.06 -3.44 -24.72
CA VAL A 138 -7.88 -4.84 -24.28
C VAL A 138 -7.63 -5.74 -25.47
N THR A 139 -6.48 -6.40 -25.50
CA THR A 139 -6.08 -7.36 -26.55
C THR A 139 -6.25 -8.81 -26.13
N SER A 140 -6.23 -9.09 -24.81
CA SER A 140 -6.46 -10.42 -24.24
C SER A 140 -7.48 -10.33 -23.10
N ASP A 141 -8.47 -11.19 -23.14
CA ASP A 141 -9.57 -11.32 -22.17
C ASP A 141 -9.88 -12.82 -22.00
N PRO A 142 -9.02 -13.56 -21.27
CA PRO A 142 -9.13 -15.03 -21.21
C PRO A 142 -10.45 -15.51 -20.63
N TYR A 143 -11.01 -14.77 -19.68
CA TYR A 143 -12.25 -15.14 -18.97
C TYR A 143 -13.51 -14.49 -19.57
N GLY A 144 -13.38 -13.78 -20.68
CA GLY A 144 -14.50 -13.18 -21.39
C GLY A 144 -15.24 -12.07 -20.63
N ILE A 145 -14.59 -11.41 -19.67
CA ILE A 145 -15.20 -10.35 -18.88
C ILE A 145 -15.59 -9.18 -19.78
N ILE A 146 -14.63 -8.67 -20.54
CA ILE A 146 -14.78 -7.51 -21.43
C ILE A 146 -15.62 -7.86 -22.67
N LYS A 147 -15.67 -9.13 -23.06
CA LYS A 147 -16.57 -9.61 -24.13
C LYS A 147 -18.04 -9.34 -23.81
N THR A 148 -18.42 -9.34 -22.52
CA THR A 148 -19.80 -9.03 -22.10
C THR A 148 -20.18 -7.57 -22.28
N TRP A 149 -19.23 -6.66 -22.48
CA TRP A 149 -19.44 -5.22 -22.55
C TRP A 149 -20.03 -4.82 -23.91
N ASN A 150 -21.30 -5.17 -24.14
CA ASN A 150 -22.02 -4.92 -25.36
C ASN A 150 -23.32 -4.13 -25.12
N GLY A 151 -23.72 -3.31 -26.09
CA GLY A 151 -24.87 -2.43 -25.95
C GLY A 151 -24.60 -1.19 -25.10
N LYS A 152 -25.65 -0.36 -24.88
CA LYS A 152 -25.53 0.92 -24.16
C LYS A 152 -25.76 0.80 -22.65
N ASN A 153 -26.29 -0.33 -22.18
CA ASN A 153 -26.58 -0.53 -20.74
C ASN A 153 -25.35 -1.06 -20.02
N VAL A 154 -24.50 -0.15 -19.55
CA VAL A 154 -23.24 -0.47 -18.84
C VAL A 154 -23.48 -1.23 -17.53
N CYS A 155 -24.64 -1.11 -16.92
CA CYS A 155 -24.98 -1.79 -15.68
C CYS A 155 -25.20 -3.30 -15.85
N LYS A 156 -25.21 -3.79 -17.07
CA LYS A 156 -25.25 -5.23 -17.41
C LYS A 156 -23.86 -5.79 -17.76
N TYR A 157 -22.82 -4.96 -17.74
CA TYR A 157 -21.46 -5.40 -18.02
C TYR A 157 -20.90 -6.18 -16.83
N ARG A 158 -20.30 -7.34 -17.08
CA ARG A 158 -19.62 -8.09 -16.02
C ARG A 158 -18.51 -7.24 -15.42
N GLY A 159 -18.44 -7.20 -14.09
CA GLY A 159 -17.46 -6.40 -13.36
C GLY A 159 -17.82 -4.90 -13.25
N VAL A 160 -18.97 -4.46 -13.74
CA VAL A 160 -19.44 -3.08 -13.61
C VAL A 160 -20.65 -3.05 -12.68
N ARG A 161 -20.59 -2.23 -11.64
CA ARG A 161 -21.69 -1.99 -10.70
C ARG A 161 -22.28 -0.60 -10.91
N CYS A 162 -23.59 -0.51 -10.82
CA CYS A 162 -24.31 0.76 -10.85
C CYS A 162 -25.13 0.95 -9.58
N ASP A 163 -25.07 2.18 -9.04
CA ASP A 163 -25.88 2.60 -7.90
C ASP A 163 -26.39 4.03 -8.10
N LYS A 164 -27.36 4.46 -7.24
CA LYS A 164 -27.85 5.83 -7.23
C LYS A 164 -26.80 6.73 -6.58
N PHE A 165 -26.32 7.74 -7.31
CA PHE A 165 -25.35 8.68 -6.78
C PHE A 165 -25.91 9.41 -5.55
N PRO A 166 -25.13 9.54 -4.44
CA PRO A 166 -25.65 9.97 -3.14
C PRO A 166 -26.36 11.30 -3.14
N THR A 167 -25.89 12.29 -3.92
CA THR A 167 -26.39 13.67 -3.87
C THR A 167 -27.64 13.90 -4.75
N ASP A 168 -27.65 13.36 -5.97
CA ASP A 168 -28.72 13.63 -6.96
C ASP A 168 -29.61 12.40 -7.27
N LYS A 169 -29.31 11.27 -6.63
CA LYS A 169 -30.04 10.00 -6.76
C LYS A 169 -30.11 9.44 -8.18
N ARG A 170 -29.35 10.00 -9.12
CA ARG A 170 -29.27 9.51 -10.49
C ARG A 170 -28.38 8.27 -10.56
N LEU A 171 -28.77 7.32 -11.41
CA LEU A 171 -28.00 6.10 -11.64
C LEU A 171 -26.65 6.43 -12.29
N THR A 172 -25.59 5.85 -11.75
CA THR A 172 -24.22 5.98 -12.24
C THR A 172 -23.45 4.69 -12.07
N VAL A 173 -22.29 4.55 -12.72
CA VAL A 173 -21.34 3.48 -12.43
C VAL A 173 -20.65 3.83 -11.11
N SER A 174 -20.90 3.01 -10.09
CA SER A 174 -20.36 3.14 -8.73
C SER A 174 -19.15 2.25 -8.47
N GLY A 175 -18.92 1.24 -9.32
CA GLY A 175 -17.81 0.33 -9.12
C GLY A 175 -17.36 -0.37 -10.39
N VAL A 176 -16.08 -0.68 -10.41
CA VAL A 176 -15.44 -1.55 -11.41
C VAL A 176 -14.66 -2.61 -10.65
N ASN A 177 -14.96 -3.89 -10.94
CA ASN A 177 -14.24 -5.04 -10.43
C ASN A 177 -13.82 -5.95 -11.59
N LEU A 178 -12.54 -5.94 -11.90
CA LEU A 178 -11.90 -6.80 -12.93
C LEU A 178 -10.85 -7.71 -12.29
N ASN A 179 -10.95 -7.95 -10.98
CA ASN A 179 -10.01 -8.81 -10.26
C ASN A 179 -9.89 -10.18 -10.90
N GLY A 180 -8.65 -10.68 -10.97
CA GLY A 180 -8.35 -11.99 -11.55
C GLY A 180 -8.63 -12.10 -13.04
N GLY A 181 -8.86 -10.98 -13.74
CA GLY A 181 -9.22 -10.96 -15.16
C GLY A 181 -8.11 -11.42 -16.10
N ASN A 182 -6.86 -11.39 -15.65
CA ASN A 182 -5.67 -11.64 -16.47
C ASN A 182 -5.73 -10.91 -17.83
N LEU A 183 -6.26 -9.68 -17.76
CA LEU A 183 -6.43 -8.83 -18.93
C LEU A 183 -5.08 -8.32 -19.42
N ASN A 184 -4.93 -8.25 -20.76
CA ASN A 184 -3.80 -7.59 -21.39
C ASN A 184 -4.27 -6.58 -22.43
N GLY A 185 -3.41 -5.60 -22.77
CA GLY A 185 -3.75 -4.55 -23.72
C GLY A 185 -2.54 -3.74 -24.17
N ASN A 186 -2.76 -2.87 -25.16
CA ASN A 186 -1.68 -2.03 -25.69
C ASN A 186 -2.14 -0.57 -25.88
N PRO A 187 -1.87 0.30 -24.88
CA PRO A 187 -1.50 -0.03 -23.50
C PRO A 187 -2.74 -0.37 -22.66
N LEU A 188 -2.59 -1.27 -21.68
CA LEU A 188 -3.57 -1.47 -20.61
C LEU A 188 -3.16 -0.59 -19.43
N THR A 189 -3.87 0.52 -19.20
CA THR A 189 -3.48 1.51 -18.19
C THR A 189 -4.70 2.05 -17.43
N PRO A 190 -4.55 2.39 -16.13
CA PRO A 190 -5.60 3.10 -15.39
C PRO A 190 -5.90 4.50 -15.95
N VAL A 191 -4.93 5.14 -16.59
CA VAL A 191 -5.08 6.48 -17.18
C VAL A 191 -6.05 6.46 -18.35
N GLY A 192 -7.01 7.37 -18.37
CA GLY A 192 -8.09 7.40 -19.38
C GLY A 192 -9.21 6.40 -19.10
N PHE A 193 -9.08 5.59 -18.05
CA PHE A 193 -10.11 4.66 -17.56
C PHE A 193 -10.59 5.08 -16.17
N LEU A 194 -9.80 4.87 -15.13
CA LEU A 194 -10.15 5.23 -13.75
C LEU A 194 -10.44 6.73 -13.62
N ASP A 195 -9.52 7.57 -14.08
CA ASP A 195 -9.60 9.04 -13.95
C ASP A 195 -10.78 9.69 -14.69
N GLN A 196 -11.44 8.95 -15.58
CA GLN A 196 -12.61 9.41 -16.34
C GLN A 196 -13.95 8.96 -15.73
N LEU A 197 -13.93 8.21 -14.63
CA LEU A 197 -15.11 7.70 -13.92
C LEU A 197 -15.23 8.32 -12.52
N PRO A 198 -15.51 9.64 -12.38
CA PRO A 198 -15.44 10.35 -11.11
C PRO A 198 -16.51 9.97 -10.08
N ASP A 199 -17.44 9.13 -10.45
CA ASP A 199 -18.54 8.69 -9.60
C ASP A 199 -18.27 7.33 -8.93
N LEU A 200 -17.06 6.75 -9.12
CA LEU A 200 -16.71 5.47 -8.53
C LEU A 200 -16.65 5.56 -6.99
N ALA A 201 -17.13 4.51 -6.35
CA ALA A 201 -16.90 4.19 -4.96
C ALA A 201 -15.70 3.25 -4.79
N TYR A 202 -15.48 2.36 -5.76
CA TYR A 202 -14.33 1.47 -5.77
C TYR A 202 -13.83 1.17 -7.19
N PHE A 203 -12.55 0.84 -7.26
CA PHE A 203 -11.89 0.38 -8.48
C PHE A 203 -10.92 -0.75 -8.14
N HIS A 204 -11.30 -1.95 -8.53
CA HIS A 204 -10.54 -3.17 -8.28
C HIS A 204 -10.12 -3.80 -9.60
N VAL A 205 -8.81 -3.90 -9.81
CA VAL A 205 -8.22 -4.49 -11.02
C VAL A 205 -7.02 -5.40 -10.68
N ASN A 206 -7.09 -6.04 -9.53
CA ASN A 206 -6.08 -6.99 -9.08
C ASN A 206 -5.83 -8.09 -10.12
N SER A 207 -4.59 -8.57 -10.20
CA SER A 207 -4.21 -9.71 -11.05
C SER A 207 -4.57 -9.52 -12.51
N ASN A 208 -4.03 -8.45 -13.09
CA ASN A 208 -4.09 -8.11 -14.49
C ASN A 208 -2.72 -7.65 -15.00
N ASN A 209 -2.61 -7.17 -16.23
CA ASN A 209 -1.40 -6.63 -16.80
C ASN A 209 -1.49 -5.12 -17.02
N PHE A 210 -2.05 -4.40 -16.04
CA PHE A 210 -2.06 -2.93 -16.09
C PHE A 210 -0.65 -2.38 -15.99
N THR A 211 -0.32 -1.47 -16.90
CA THR A 211 0.98 -0.78 -16.99
C THR A 211 0.81 0.72 -16.79
N GLY A 212 1.94 1.43 -16.65
CA GLY A 212 1.99 2.88 -16.55
C GLY A 212 2.56 3.35 -15.23
N SER A 213 2.92 4.64 -15.19
CA SER A 213 3.62 5.24 -14.06
C SER A 213 2.81 6.30 -13.32
N LYS A 214 1.59 6.59 -13.76
CA LYS A 214 0.76 7.65 -13.18
C LYS A 214 -0.68 7.20 -13.03
N ILE A 215 -1.32 7.71 -11.99
CA ILE A 215 -2.76 7.68 -11.77
C ILE A 215 -3.16 9.13 -11.54
N ASP A 216 -3.90 9.72 -12.49
CA ASP A 216 -4.23 11.13 -12.43
C ASP A 216 -5.68 11.35 -11.95
N LYS A 217 -5.94 12.53 -11.36
CA LYS A 217 -7.27 13.13 -11.14
C LYS A 217 -8.25 12.43 -10.19
N ILE A 218 -7.86 11.37 -9.49
CA ILE A 218 -8.76 10.71 -8.51
C ILE A 218 -9.01 11.56 -7.25
N SER A 219 -8.20 12.59 -7.02
CA SER A 219 -8.39 13.55 -5.92
C SER A 219 -9.75 14.31 -5.97
N LYS A 220 -10.46 14.25 -7.10
CA LYS A 220 -11.78 14.86 -7.28
C LYS A 220 -12.94 13.91 -6.99
N PHE A 221 -12.66 12.64 -6.69
CA PHE A 221 -13.69 11.62 -6.45
C PHE A 221 -14.25 11.78 -5.04
N ARG A 222 -15.52 12.16 -4.94
CA ARG A 222 -16.16 12.52 -3.66
C ARG A 222 -16.51 11.34 -2.77
N PHE A 223 -16.67 10.15 -3.36
CA PHE A 223 -17.16 8.95 -2.68
C PHE A 223 -16.32 7.73 -3.05
N PHE A 224 -15.02 7.93 -3.17
CA PHE A 224 -14.06 6.89 -3.55
C PHE A 224 -13.45 6.29 -2.29
N PHE A 225 -13.77 5.03 -2.01
CA PHE A 225 -13.42 4.33 -0.78
C PHE A 225 -12.30 3.32 -0.97
N GLU A 226 -12.25 2.65 -2.12
CA GLU A 226 -11.30 1.55 -2.31
C GLU A 226 -10.62 1.61 -3.66
N LEU A 227 -9.29 1.47 -3.61
CA LEU A 227 -8.42 1.35 -4.77
C LEU A 227 -7.56 0.11 -4.64
N ASP A 228 -7.83 -0.90 -5.47
CA ASP A 228 -7.02 -2.11 -5.58
C ASP A 228 -6.39 -2.19 -6.98
N LEU A 229 -5.08 -1.95 -7.02
CA LEU A 229 -4.24 -2.05 -8.21
C LEU A 229 -3.19 -3.15 -8.06
N SER A 230 -3.35 -4.00 -7.07
CA SER A 230 -2.35 -5.01 -6.73
C SER A 230 -2.13 -6.02 -7.86
N ASN A 231 -0.97 -6.66 -7.81
CA ASN A 231 -0.59 -7.71 -8.75
C ASN A 231 -0.77 -7.30 -10.22
N ASN A 232 -0.08 -6.22 -10.59
CA ASN A 232 -0.05 -5.63 -11.92
C ASN A 232 1.39 -5.29 -12.34
N MET A 233 1.59 -4.54 -13.41
CA MET A 233 2.89 -4.12 -13.94
C MET A 233 3.08 -2.59 -13.83
N LEU A 234 2.52 -1.97 -12.80
CA LEU A 234 2.64 -0.53 -12.59
C LEU A 234 4.08 -0.17 -12.21
N THR A 235 4.56 0.96 -12.73
CA THR A 235 5.92 1.48 -12.52
C THR A 235 5.89 2.94 -12.06
N GLY A 236 7.08 3.54 -11.88
CA GLY A 236 7.20 4.95 -11.51
C GLY A 236 6.98 5.22 -10.02
N PRO A 237 6.85 6.48 -9.60
CA PRO A 237 6.75 6.85 -8.20
C PRO A 237 5.39 6.54 -7.59
N PHE A 238 5.31 6.69 -6.24
CA PHE A 238 4.04 6.65 -5.51
C PHE A 238 2.98 7.55 -6.17
N PRO A 239 1.74 7.06 -6.37
CA PRO A 239 0.70 7.83 -7.08
C PRO A 239 0.08 8.92 -6.20
N ASP A 240 0.71 10.08 -6.10
CA ASP A 240 0.30 11.20 -5.23
C ASP A 240 -1.16 11.65 -5.41
N SER A 241 -1.78 11.35 -6.54
CA SER A 241 -3.19 11.69 -6.77
C SER A 241 -4.14 10.99 -5.78
N VAL A 242 -3.75 9.85 -5.20
CA VAL A 242 -4.53 9.14 -4.17
C VAL A 242 -4.68 9.98 -2.90
N LEU A 243 -3.71 10.85 -2.62
CA LEU A 243 -3.68 11.69 -1.41
C LEU A 243 -4.81 12.73 -1.34
N GLY A 244 -5.46 12.99 -2.47
CA GLY A 244 -6.63 13.86 -2.53
C GLY A 244 -7.97 13.14 -2.42
N ALA A 245 -7.99 11.81 -2.43
CA ALA A 245 -9.19 11.02 -2.24
C ALA A 245 -9.51 10.87 -0.75
N SER A 246 -10.10 11.91 -0.15
CA SER A 246 -10.29 12.05 1.31
C SER A 246 -11.19 10.99 1.95
N GLN A 247 -11.92 10.22 1.14
CA GLN A 247 -12.80 9.13 1.62
C GLN A 247 -12.16 7.75 1.42
N LEU A 248 -10.91 7.69 0.97
CA LEU A 248 -10.23 6.42 0.73
C LEU A 248 -9.96 5.72 2.06
N THR A 249 -10.46 4.48 2.19
CA THR A 249 -10.28 3.61 3.36
C THR A 249 -9.42 2.38 3.05
N PHE A 250 -9.28 2.04 1.77
CA PHE A 250 -8.50 0.89 1.33
C PHE A 250 -7.60 1.26 0.15
N LEU A 251 -6.29 1.08 0.34
CA LEU A 251 -5.29 1.30 -0.71
C LEU A 251 -4.38 0.09 -0.85
N ASP A 252 -4.50 -0.60 -1.98
CA ASP A 252 -3.66 -1.75 -2.31
C ASP A 252 -2.86 -1.52 -3.59
N LEU A 253 -1.54 -1.36 -3.44
CA LEU A 253 -0.56 -1.21 -4.52
C LEU A 253 0.44 -2.37 -4.56
N ARG A 254 0.26 -3.41 -3.75
CA ARG A 254 1.22 -4.53 -3.63
C ARG A 254 1.44 -5.25 -4.94
N PHE A 255 2.59 -5.95 -5.04
CA PHE A 255 2.98 -6.72 -6.23
C PHE A 255 2.93 -5.89 -7.52
N ASN A 256 3.73 -4.81 -7.54
CA ASN A 256 3.98 -3.96 -8.69
C ASN A 256 5.48 -3.65 -8.80
N SER A 257 5.86 -2.70 -9.64
CA SER A 257 7.23 -2.22 -9.79
C SER A 257 7.35 -0.72 -9.47
N ILE A 258 6.62 -0.27 -8.44
CA ILE A 258 6.60 1.12 -8.01
C ILE A 258 7.90 1.43 -7.27
N ILE A 259 8.52 2.57 -7.57
CA ILE A 259 9.85 2.98 -7.11
C ILE A 259 9.80 4.29 -6.31
N GLY A 260 10.93 4.63 -5.69
CA GLY A 260 11.13 5.90 -4.99
C GLY A 260 10.51 5.93 -3.58
N PRO A 261 10.50 7.08 -2.91
CA PRO A 261 10.00 7.20 -1.56
C PRO A 261 8.47 7.16 -1.49
N VAL A 262 7.96 6.73 -0.35
CA VAL A 262 6.54 6.86 -0.02
C VAL A 262 6.24 8.28 0.44
N ASN A 263 5.18 8.89 -0.11
CA ASN A 263 4.79 10.23 0.31
C ASN A 263 4.23 10.21 1.74
N PRO A 264 4.78 11.01 2.67
CA PRO A 264 4.36 11.02 4.08
C PRO A 264 2.86 11.25 4.29
N ARG A 265 2.21 11.98 3.40
CA ARG A 265 0.78 12.29 3.49
C ARG A 265 -0.14 11.06 3.44
N VAL A 266 0.37 9.90 2.98
CA VAL A 266 -0.42 8.66 2.95
C VAL A 266 -0.84 8.21 4.35
N PHE A 267 0.01 8.45 5.35
CA PHE A 267 -0.26 8.12 6.76
C PHE A 267 -1.28 9.08 7.42
N ASN A 268 -1.65 10.16 6.74
CA ASN A 268 -2.71 11.08 7.19
C ASN A 268 -4.07 10.79 6.53
N LEU A 269 -4.16 9.79 5.63
CA LEU A 269 -5.42 9.33 5.09
C LEU A 269 -6.14 8.45 6.13
N ASN A 270 -7.47 8.47 6.12
CA ASN A 270 -8.27 7.63 7.01
C ASN A 270 -8.41 6.20 6.44
N LEU A 271 -7.29 5.49 6.35
CA LEU A 271 -7.24 4.14 5.80
C LEU A 271 -7.50 3.09 6.89
N ASP A 272 -8.26 2.06 6.54
CA ASP A 272 -8.36 0.81 7.30
C ASP A 272 -7.21 -0.15 6.91
N ALA A 273 -6.78 -0.09 5.64
CA ALA A 273 -5.69 -0.93 5.15
C ALA A 273 -4.79 -0.17 4.15
N LEU A 274 -3.47 -0.32 4.34
CA LEU A 274 -2.44 0.21 3.46
C LEU A 274 -1.46 -0.90 3.08
N PHE A 275 -1.52 -1.34 1.82
CA PHE A 275 -0.69 -2.41 1.29
C PHE A 275 0.25 -1.90 0.20
N LEU A 276 1.54 -1.79 0.53
CA LEU A 276 2.61 -1.34 -0.36
C LEU A 276 3.68 -2.41 -0.61
N ASN A 277 3.49 -3.60 -0.06
CA ASN A 277 4.49 -4.68 -0.12
C ASN A 277 4.76 -5.17 -1.55
N ASN A 278 5.92 -5.82 -1.72
CA ASN A 278 6.33 -6.39 -3.01
C ASN A 278 6.37 -5.33 -4.13
N ASN A 279 7.15 -4.26 -3.87
CA ASN A 279 7.45 -3.17 -4.77
C ASN A 279 8.96 -2.84 -4.71
N GLN A 280 9.35 -1.69 -5.21
CA GLN A 280 10.72 -1.20 -5.19
C GLN A 280 10.82 0.17 -4.48
N PHE A 281 9.99 0.39 -3.45
CA PHE A 281 10.03 1.60 -2.66
C PHE A 281 11.38 1.75 -1.95
N THR A 282 11.90 2.97 -1.91
CA THR A 282 13.21 3.33 -1.35
C THR A 282 13.09 4.48 -0.35
N GLY A 283 14.21 4.82 0.28
CA GLY A 283 14.27 5.89 1.30
C GLY A 283 13.81 5.39 2.67
N GLU A 284 13.67 6.31 3.59
CA GLU A 284 13.23 6.01 4.96
C GLU A 284 11.70 5.89 5.04
N ILE A 285 11.23 5.14 6.01
CA ILE A 285 9.82 5.16 6.38
C ILE A 285 9.53 6.54 6.98
N PRO A 286 8.54 7.30 6.48
CA PRO A 286 8.27 8.65 6.97
C PRO A 286 8.01 8.74 8.48
N ASP A 287 8.57 9.77 9.12
CA ASP A 287 8.48 9.97 10.57
C ASP A 287 7.06 10.15 11.10
N ASN A 288 6.09 10.44 10.26
CA ASN A 288 4.69 10.54 10.63
C ASN A 288 3.91 9.21 10.47
N LEU A 289 4.60 8.07 10.39
CA LEU A 289 3.97 6.74 10.36
C LEU A 289 2.88 6.58 11.43
N GLY A 290 3.13 7.11 12.62
CA GLY A 290 2.20 7.01 13.75
C GLY A 290 0.87 7.75 13.58
N ASN A 291 0.73 8.61 12.58
CA ASN A 291 -0.54 9.27 12.25
C ASN A 291 -1.53 8.33 11.54
N THR A 292 -1.08 7.12 11.15
CA THR A 292 -1.94 6.18 10.43
C THR A 292 -3.15 5.75 11.26
N SER A 293 -4.30 5.68 10.61
CA SER A 293 -5.51 5.05 11.13
C SER A 293 -5.61 3.56 10.76
N ALA A 294 -4.66 3.06 9.95
CA ALA A 294 -4.73 1.72 9.41
C ALA A 294 -4.68 0.64 10.50
N LEU A 295 -5.54 -0.36 10.35
CA LEU A 295 -5.49 -1.61 11.11
C LEU A 295 -4.39 -2.53 10.54
N TYR A 296 -4.25 -2.55 9.22
CA TYR A 296 -3.33 -3.40 8.48
C TYR A 296 -2.35 -2.56 7.69
N LEU A 297 -1.08 -2.64 8.04
CA LEU A 297 0.01 -1.93 7.37
C LEU A 297 1.07 -2.92 6.89
N THR A 298 1.30 -3.00 5.57
CA THR A 298 2.41 -3.78 5.05
C THR A 298 3.29 -2.99 4.09
N LEU A 299 4.56 -2.87 4.48
CA LEU A 299 5.66 -2.29 3.70
C LEU A 299 6.68 -3.37 3.29
N ALA A 300 6.37 -4.64 3.51
CA ALA A 300 7.25 -5.78 3.33
C ALA A 300 7.80 -5.89 1.89
N ASN A 301 8.94 -6.57 1.74
CA ASN A 301 9.54 -6.84 0.42
C ASN A 301 9.71 -5.57 -0.43
N ASN A 302 10.46 -4.60 0.11
CA ASN A 302 10.81 -3.33 -0.52
C ASN A 302 12.30 -3.01 -0.27
N GLN A 303 12.70 -1.77 -0.46
CA GLN A 303 14.06 -1.30 -0.24
C GLN A 303 14.12 -0.14 0.76
N PHE A 304 13.20 -0.10 1.74
CA PHE A 304 13.22 0.91 2.79
C PHE A 304 14.49 0.83 3.63
N THR A 305 15.05 1.99 3.95
CA THR A 305 16.29 2.18 4.73
C THR A 305 16.02 2.96 6.01
N GLY A 306 17.06 3.18 6.82
CA GLY A 306 16.95 3.96 8.05
C GLY A 306 16.20 3.24 9.18
N PRO A 307 15.91 3.94 10.28
CA PRO A 307 15.29 3.36 11.46
C PRO A 307 13.77 3.17 11.29
N ILE A 308 13.16 2.31 12.11
CA ILE A 308 11.71 2.31 12.31
C ILE A 308 11.36 3.60 13.07
N PRO A 309 10.43 4.44 12.56
CA PRO A 309 10.09 5.71 13.19
C PRO A 309 9.51 5.52 14.61
N LYS A 310 9.99 6.31 15.57
CA LYS A 310 9.46 6.32 16.96
C LYS A 310 7.97 6.67 17.02
N SER A 311 7.48 7.42 16.05
CA SER A 311 6.05 7.77 15.94
C SER A 311 5.13 6.56 15.88
N ILE A 312 5.63 5.37 15.50
CA ILE A 312 4.82 4.14 15.42
C ILE A 312 4.00 3.91 16.72
N GLY A 313 4.54 4.30 17.88
CA GLY A 313 3.82 4.21 19.15
C GLY A 313 2.58 5.10 19.28
N GLN A 314 2.41 6.08 18.40
CA GLN A 314 1.20 6.93 18.35
C GLN A 314 0.01 6.17 17.76
N ALA A 315 0.27 5.18 16.89
CA ALA A 315 -0.77 4.33 16.29
C ALA A 315 -1.22 3.17 17.23
N LYS A 316 -1.04 3.31 18.54
CA LYS A 316 -1.25 2.28 19.56
C LYS A 316 -2.65 1.69 19.65
N ILE A 317 -3.66 2.40 19.12
CA ILE A 317 -5.08 1.97 19.12
C ILE A 317 -5.57 1.58 17.72
N ASN A 318 -4.71 1.66 16.70
CA ASN A 318 -5.11 1.39 15.32
C ASN A 318 -4.43 0.14 14.77
N LEU A 319 -3.10 0.09 14.81
CA LEU A 319 -2.32 -0.97 14.19
C LEU A 319 -2.59 -2.33 14.84
N LEU A 320 -3.18 -3.23 14.09
CA LEU A 320 -3.41 -4.63 14.43
C LEU A 320 -2.31 -5.52 13.86
N GLU A 321 -1.91 -5.28 12.61
CA GLU A 321 -0.85 -6.01 11.93
C GLU A 321 0.12 -5.06 11.25
N VAL A 322 1.43 -5.29 11.46
CA VAL A 322 2.52 -4.50 10.91
C VAL A 322 3.56 -5.41 10.28
N LEU A 323 3.71 -5.33 8.96
CA LEU A 323 4.68 -6.13 8.22
C LEU A 323 5.74 -5.23 7.57
N LEU A 324 6.97 -5.31 8.09
CA LEU A 324 8.14 -4.56 7.63
C LEU A 324 9.25 -5.50 7.10
N LEU A 325 8.97 -6.80 7.00
CA LEU A 325 9.97 -7.82 6.66
C LEU A 325 10.60 -7.58 5.28
N ASN A 326 11.82 -8.10 5.13
CA ASN A 326 12.60 -8.07 3.89
C ASN A 326 12.73 -6.64 3.32
N ASN A 327 13.45 -5.81 4.06
CA ASN A 327 13.82 -4.44 3.72
C ASN A 327 15.30 -4.19 4.07
N LYS A 328 15.74 -2.95 4.03
CA LYS A 328 17.08 -2.51 4.43
C LYS A 328 17.04 -1.65 5.70
N LEU A 329 16.02 -1.85 6.55
CA LEU A 329 15.85 -1.09 7.79
C LEU A 329 17.02 -1.34 8.74
N SER A 330 17.48 -0.30 9.42
CA SER A 330 18.69 -0.31 10.26
C SER A 330 18.44 0.45 11.57
N GLY A 331 19.46 0.56 12.40
CA GLY A 331 19.32 1.19 13.71
C GLY A 331 18.67 0.27 14.74
N CYS A 332 18.36 0.81 15.89
CA CYS A 332 17.80 0.07 17.03
C CYS A 332 16.26 0.02 16.95
N LEU A 333 15.68 -1.04 17.50
CA LEU A 333 14.24 -1.12 17.70
C LEU A 333 13.77 0.00 18.62
N PRO A 334 12.83 0.87 18.23
CA PRO A 334 12.31 1.88 19.15
C PRO A 334 11.41 1.24 20.22
N TYR A 335 11.55 1.69 21.48
CA TYR A 335 10.73 1.16 22.58
C TYR A 335 9.23 1.43 22.36
N GLU A 336 8.91 2.39 21.55
CA GLU A 336 7.56 2.81 21.20
C GLU A 336 6.76 1.70 20.50
N ILE A 337 7.44 0.69 19.92
CA ILE A 337 6.75 -0.51 19.39
C ILE A 337 5.98 -1.22 20.52
N GLY A 338 6.53 -1.28 21.73
CA GLY A 338 5.85 -1.86 22.88
C GLY A 338 4.55 -1.16 23.30
N LEU A 339 4.25 0.02 22.75
CA LEU A 339 2.99 0.74 22.99
C LEU A 339 1.83 0.22 22.10
N LEU A 340 2.09 -0.65 21.15
CA LEU A 340 1.08 -1.20 20.22
C LEU A 340 0.23 -2.28 20.90
N LYS A 341 -0.56 -1.90 21.89
CA LYS A 341 -1.29 -2.82 22.80
C LYS A 341 -2.25 -3.77 22.10
N ILE A 342 -2.82 -3.38 20.96
CA ILE A 342 -3.79 -4.19 20.23
C ILE A 342 -3.15 -4.99 19.09
N ALA A 343 -1.86 -4.76 18.79
CA ALA A 343 -1.20 -5.45 17.70
C ALA A 343 -1.07 -6.95 17.98
N THR A 344 -1.50 -7.75 17.02
CA THR A 344 -1.45 -9.21 17.06
C THR A 344 -0.30 -9.77 16.24
N VAL A 345 0.14 -9.03 15.20
CA VAL A 345 1.23 -9.45 14.32
C VAL A 345 2.20 -8.30 14.12
N PHE A 346 3.48 -8.56 14.39
CA PHE A 346 4.58 -7.66 14.06
C PHE A 346 5.74 -8.47 13.46
N ASP A 347 6.06 -8.19 12.20
CA ASP A 347 7.17 -8.83 11.50
C ASP A 347 8.13 -7.77 10.92
N ALA A 348 9.35 -7.71 11.49
CA ALA A 348 10.47 -6.90 11.00
C ALA A 348 11.69 -7.77 10.66
N SER A 349 11.46 -9.05 10.33
CA SER A 349 12.51 -9.99 9.94
C SER A 349 13.21 -9.57 8.64
N MET A 350 14.36 -10.16 8.38
CA MET A 350 15.14 -9.94 7.15
C MET A 350 15.45 -8.45 6.91
N ASN A 351 16.05 -7.81 7.94
CA ASN A 351 16.47 -6.41 7.92
C ASN A 351 17.90 -6.28 8.46
N GLN A 352 18.33 -5.06 8.75
CA GLN A 352 19.65 -4.77 9.33
C GLN A 352 19.54 -4.15 10.72
N LEU A 353 18.43 -4.41 11.43
CA LEU A 353 18.16 -3.89 12.76
C LEU A 353 19.19 -4.40 13.76
N THR A 354 19.59 -3.57 14.70
CA THR A 354 20.64 -3.87 15.69
C THR A 354 20.19 -3.45 17.11
N GLY A 355 21.03 -3.70 18.10
CA GLY A 355 20.71 -3.37 19.48
C GLY A 355 19.94 -4.47 20.23
N PRO A 356 19.63 -4.26 21.51
CA PRO A 356 18.79 -5.15 22.29
C PRO A 356 17.30 -5.01 21.91
N ILE A 357 16.50 -6.01 22.26
CA ILE A 357 15.03 -5.87 22.26
C ILE A 357 14.66 -4.99 23.46
N PRO A 358 13.92 -3.88 23.29
CA PRO A 358 13.45 -3.07 24.40
C PRO A 358 12.54 -3.86 25.36
N ARG A 359 12.66 -3.63 26.68
CA ARG A 359 11.79 -4.28 27.68
C ARG A 359 10.32 -3.96 27.48
N SER A 360 10.00 -2.81 26.87
CA SER A 360 8.63 -2.40 26.50
C SER A 360 7.89 -3.41 25.64
N PHE A 361 8.60 -4.31 24.93
CA PHE A 361 7.95 -5.38 24.14
C PHE A 361 7.17 -6.34 25.03
N GLY A 362 7.46 -6.44 26.32
CA GLY A 362 6.61 -7.11 27.29
C GLY A 362 5.23 -6.48 27.51
N CYS A 363 4.99 -5.28 26.93
CA CYS A 363 3.68 -4.61 26.99
C CYS A 363 2.80 -4.85 25.74
N LEU A 364 3.21 -5.73 24.84
CA LEU A 364 2.45 -6.10 23.63
C LEU A 364 1.34 -7.12 23.98
N GLU A 365 0.35 -6.70 24.74
CA GLU A 365 -0.66 -7.53 25.42
C GLU A 365 -1.40 -8.50 24.51
N LYS A 366 -1.57 -8.17 23.22
CA LYS A 366 -2.32 -8.94 22.23
C LYS A 366 -1.45 -9.63 21.18
N MET A 367 -0.13 -9.55 21.34
CA MET A 367 0.81 -10.10 20.36
C MET A 367 0.70 -11.61 20.27
N GLN A 368 0.41 -12.10 19.08
CA GLN A 368 0.35 -13.52 18.74
C GLN A 368 1.56 -13.98 17.94
N LEU A 369 2.02 -13.15 16.99
CA LEU A 369 3.18 -13.42 16.17
C LEU A 369 4.15 -12.26 16.20
N LEU A 370 5.34 -12.50 16.74
CA LEU A 370 6.47 -11.55 16.70
C LEU A 370 7.65 -12.18 15.98
N ASN A 371 8.03 -11.64 14.83
CA ASN A 371 9.17 -12.10 14.05
C ASN A 371 10.22 -11.00 13.89
N LEU A 372 11.39 -11.22 14.48
CA LEU A 372 12.57 -10.36 14.40
C LEU A 372 13.79 -11.11 13.83
N SER A 373 13.57 -12.28 13.21
CA SER A 373 14.66 -13.12 12.69
C SER A 373 15.45 -12.43 11.58
N PHE A 374 16.66 -12.95 11.30
CA PHE A 374 17.53 -12.44 10.23
C PHE A 374 17.79 -10.93 10.37
N ASN A 375 18.33 -10.53 11.53
CA ASN A 375 18.74 -9.17 11.85
C ASN A 375 20.13 -9.18 12.52
N LYS A 376 20.53 -8.07 13.11
CA LYS A 376 21.79 -7.91 13.87
C LYS A 376 21.52 -7.58 15.34
N LEU A 377 20.39 -8.07 15.88
CA LEU A 377 19.98 -7.87 17.25
C LEU A 377 20.89 -8.67 18.20
N TYR A 378 21.10 -8.16 19.43
CA TYR A 378 22.00 -8.78 20.40
C TYR A 378 21.55 -8.53 21.85
N GLY A 379 22.30 -9.06 22.80
CA GLY A 379 22.02 -8.93 24.22
C GLY A 379 21.14 -10.07 24.75
N THR A 380 20.45 -9.83 25.85
CA THR A 380 19.53 -10.77 26.48
C THR A 380 18.12 -10.61 25.91
N VAL A 381 17.42 -11.71 25.69
CA VAL A 381 15.98 -11.65 25.39
C VAL A 381 15.22 -11.28 26.65
N PRO A 382 14.40 -10.21 26.65
CA PRO A 382 13.63 -9.81 27.83
C PRO A 382 12.64 -10.88 28.27
N GLU A 383 12.66 -11.23 29.56
CA GLU A 383 11.71 -12.22 30.13
C GLU A 383 10.26 -11.78 30.00
N GLU A 384 10.00 -10.49 30.14
CA GLU A 384 8.66 -9.90 30.01
C GLU A 384 8.02 -10.19 28.66
N LEU A 385 8.83 -10.31 27.60
CA LEU A 385 8.36 -10.70 26.26
C LEU A 385 7.89 -12.16 26.26
N CYS A 386 8.57 -13.02 26.99
CA CYS A 386 8.24 -14.45 27.06
C CYS A 386 7.06 -14.75 28.00
N GLN A 387 6.58 -13.77 28.75
CA GLN A 387 5.43 -13.84 29.65
C GLN A 387 4.11 -13.41 28.99
N LEU A 388 4.13 -13.04 27.70
CA LEU A 388 2.93 -12.64 26.97
C LEU A 388 1.99 -13.83 26.77
N ASP A 389 0.75 -13.73 27.25
CA ASP A 389 -0.23 -14.82 27.29
C ASP A 389 -0.69 -15.27 25.88
N ASP A 390 -0.87 -14.33 24.97
CA ASP A 390 -1.41 -14.59 23.62
C ASP A 390 -0.32 -15.02 22.62
N LEU A 391 0.97 -15.02 23.02
CA LEU A 391 2.11 -15.26 22.13
C LEU A 391 2.15 -16.73 21.66
N SER A 392 1.92 -16.93 20.38
CA SER A 392 1.91 -18.26 19.74
C SER A 392 3.14 -18.52 18.87
N ASN A 393 3.81 -17.47 18.41
CA ASN A 393 5.03 -17.57 17.61
C ASN A 393 5.96 -16.40 17.90
N LEU A 394 7.16 -16.70 18.41
CA LEU A 394 8.25 -15.75 18.63
C LEU A 394 9.48 -16.22 17.87
N THR A 395 9.82 -15.57 16.78
CA THR A 395 10.97 -15.93 15.96
C THR A 395 12.09 -14.90 16.11
N LEU A 396 13.18 -15.31 16.76
CA LEU A 396 14.38 -14.51 17.03
C LEU A 396 15.64 -15.12 16.38
N SER A 397 15.49 -16.16 15.56
CA SER A 397 16.59 -16.87 14.93
C SER A 397 17.41 -15.99 14.00
N PHE A 398 18.67 -16.40 13.73
CA PHE A 398 19.60 -15.66 12.87
C PHE A 398 19.85 -14.21 13.34
N ASN A 399 20.17 -14.07 14.63
CA ASN A 399 20.60 -12.83 15.30
C ASN A 399 21.88 -13.09 16.11
N TYR A 400 22.15 -12.30 17.13
CA TYR A 400 23.33 -12.40 17.99
C TYR A 400 22.97 -12.32 19.50
N PHE A 401 21.79 -12.81 19.87
CA PHE A 401 21.42 -12.90 21.28
C PHE A 401 22.37 -13.83 22.02
N THR A 402 22.68 -13.47 23.27
CA THR A 402 23.66 -14.19 24.10
C THR A 402 23.04 -14.93 25.26
N GLN A 403 21.82 -14.60 25.63
CA GLN A 403 21.17 -15.11 26.83
C GLN A 403 19.66 -15.15 26.69
N VAL A 404 19.05 -16.20 27.25
CA VAL A 404 17.60 -16.37 27.46
C VAL A 404 17.36 -16.87 28.89
N GLY A 405 16.39 -16.32 29.56
CA GLY A 405 16.04 -16.71 30.93
C GLY A 405 14.99 -17.85 30.98
N PRO A 406 14.48 -18.17 32.18
CA PRO A 406 13.66 -19.37 32.41
C PRO A 406 12.34 -19.37 31.65
N ASP A 407 11.58 -18.26 31.60
CA ASP A 407 10.30 -18.21 30.92
C ASP A 407 10.47 -18.38 29.39
N CYS A 408 11.51 -17.73 28.83
CA CYS A 408 11.88 -17.90 27.43
C CYS A 408 12.27 -19.36 27.10
N ARG A 409 12.96 -20.06 28.03
CA ARG A 409 13.32 -21.49 27.86
C ARG A 409 12.09 -22.39 27.84
N GLU A 410 11.06 -22.08 28.59
CA GLU A 410 9.79 -22.80 28.53
C GLU A 410 9.10 -22.63 27.16
N LEU A 411 9.15 -21.42 26.56
CA LEU A 411 8.63 -21.19 25.20
C LEU A 411 9.44 -21.96 24.13
N ILE A 412 10.76 -22.12 24.33
CA ILE A 412 11.59 -22.96 23.42
C ILE A 412 11.13 -24.42 23.50
N LYS A 413 10.90 -24.98 24.71
CA LYS A 413 10.41 -26.33 24.88
C LYS A 413 9.03 -26.55 24.26
N LYS A 414 8.18 -25.53 24.29
CA LYS A 414 6.84 -25.54 23.69
C LYS A 414 6.86 -25.28 22.18
N ASN A 415 8.03 -25.09 21.55
CA ASN A 415 8.20 -24.68 20.15
C ASN A 415 7.48 -23.38 19.77
N VAL A 416 7.30 -22.47 20.73
CA VAL A 416 6.79 -21.13 20.52
C VAL A 416 7.92 -20.16 20.20
N LEU A 417 9.08 -20.30 20.85
CA LEU A 417 10.27 -19.45 20.64
C LEU A 417 11.35 -20.18 19.83
N ASP A 418 11.73 -19.60 18.70
CA ASP A 418 12.90 -19.99 17.91
C ASP A 418 14.08 -19.01 18.12
N VAL A 419 15.16 -19.51 18.71
CA VAL A 419 16.43 -18.77 18.96
C VAL A 419 17.63 -19.43 18.28
N ARG A 420 17.44 -20.26 17.28
CA ARG A 420 18.54 -20.90 16.54
C ARG A 420 19.39 -19.85 15.84
N MET A 421 20.65 -20.19 15.56
CA MET A 421 21.60 -19.31 14.89
C MET A 421 21.79 -17.94 15.60
N ASN A 422 21.91 -18.00 16.92
CA ASN A 422 22.31 -16.91 17.80
C ASN A 422 23.66 -17.22 18.46
N CYS A 423 23.99 -16.57 19.58
CA CYS A 423 25.23 -16.75 20.32
C CYS A 423 24.99 -17.25 21.77
N ILE A 424 23.95 -18.07 21.99
CA ILE A 424 23.55 -18.59 23.30
C ILE A 424 24.32 -19.89 23.55
N LEU A 425 25.35 -19.83 24.41
CA LEU A 425 26.35 -20.88 24.52
C LEU A 425 25.83 -22.27 24.95
N ASP A 426 24.75 -22.32 25.70
CA ASP A 426 24.19 -23.53 26.29
C ASP A 426 22.98 -24.11 25.53
N LEU A 427 22.70 -23.57 24.33
CA LEU A 427 21.65 -24.05 23.45
C LEU A 427 22.21 -24.68 22.16
N PRO A 428 21.51 -25.67 21.59
CA PRO A 428 21.91 -26.26 20.31
C PRO A 428 21.66 -25.31 19.13
N PHE A 429 22.29 -25.62 17.99
CA PHE A 429 22.08 -24.91 16.71
C PHE A 429 22.42 -23.42 16.78
N GLN A 430 23.47 -23.02 17.51
CA GLN A 430 23.93 -21.66 17.60
C GLN A 430 25.05 -21.38 16.59
N LYS A 431 25.32 -20.10 16.34
CA LYS A 431 26.49 -19.66 15.56
C LYS A 431 27.79 -20.16 16.16
N SER A 432 28.82 -20.25 15.35
CA SER A 432 30.16 -20.59 15.84
C SER A 432 30.72 -19.50 16.78
N LYS A 433 31.61 -19.90 17.69
CA LYS A 433 32.31 -18.94 18.58
C LYS A 433 33.03 -17.86 17.80
N ALA A 434 33.59 -18.21 16.61
CA ALA A 434 34.31 -17.26 15.76
C ALA A 434 33.35 -16.20 15.17
N GLU A 435 32.18 -16.60 14.66
CA GLU A 435 31.17 -15.66 14.15
C GLU A 435 30.67 -14.71 15.25
N CYS A 436 30.39 -15.22 16.44
CA CYS A 436 29.97 -14.41 17.58
C CYS A 436 31.07 -13.45 18.01
N ALA A 437 32.32 -13.90 18.12
CA ALA A 437 33.45 -13.06 18.48
C ALA A 437 33.68 -11.96 17.42
N ALA A 438 33.62 -12.30 16.14
CA ALA A 438 33.72 -11.31 15.05
C ALA A 438 32.61 -10.25 15.12
N PHE A 439 31.38 -10.64 15.44
CA PHE A 439 30.29 -9.69 15.60
C PHE A 439 30.53 -8.74 16.77
N PHE A 440 30.95 -9.25 17.95
CA PHE A 440 31.15 -8.46 19.16
C PHE A 440 32.48 -7.70 19.19
N SER A 441 33.40 -7.96 18.26
CA SER A 441 34.64 -7.16 18.13
C SER A 441 34.36 -5.71 17.69
N ILE A 442 33.20 -5.46 17.07
CA ILE A 442 32.78 -4.11 16.66
C ILE A 442 31.82 -3.56 17.69
N LYS A 443 32.22 -2.46 18.34
CA LYS A 443 31.34 -1.80 19.33
C LYS A 443 30.07 -1.28 18.64
N ARG A 444 28.92 -1.65 19.19
CA ARG A 444 27.57 -1.20 18.78
C ARG A 444 26.85 -0.63 19.98
N SER A 445 26.13 0.45 19.79
CA SER A 445 25.32 1.06 20.86
C SER A 445 24.05 1.66 20.24
N CYS A 446 22.99 1.71 20.99
CA CYS A 446 21.77 2.43 20.63
C CYS A 446 21.86 3.88 21.10
N PRO A 447 21.33 4.85 20.34
CA PRO A 447 21.42 6.27 20.72
C PRO A 447 20.76 6.59 22.06
N ASP A 448 19.76 5.80 22.46
CA ASP A 448 18.98 6.00 23.68
C ASP A 448 18.92 4.69 24.48
N GLU A 449 20.02 4.38 25.18
CA GLU A 449 20.13 3.14 25.97
C GLU A 449 19.13 3.10 27.15
N LYS A 450 18.74 4.26 27.69
CA LYS A 450 17.77 4.32 28.78
C LYS A 450 16.37 3.88 28.34
N SER A 451 16.01 4.17 27.11
CA SER A 451 14.72 3.75 26.57
C SER A 451 14.61 2.23 26.41
N MET A 452 15.72 1.51 26.27
CA MET A 452 15.73 0.05 26.15
C MET A 452 15.26 -0.65 27.44
N THR A 453 15.45 -0.02 28.59
CA THR A 453 15.05 -0.55 29.90
C THR A 453 13.68 -0.05 30.38
N TYR A 454 13.09 0.89 29.67
CA TYR A 454 11.80 1.47 30.01
C TYR A 454 10.65 0.48 29.78
N LEU A 455 9.78 0.31 30.77
CA LEU A 455 8.62 -0.58 30.75
C LEU A 455 7.36 0.27 30.97
N PRO A 456 6.63 0.65 29.93
CA PRO A 456 5.49 1.57 30.01
C PRO A 456 4.21 0.94 30.56
N CYS A 457 4.16 -0.37 30.75
CA CYS A 457 3.06 -1.08 31.37
C CYS A 457 3.45 -1.61 32.74
N ASN A 458 2.50 -1.68 33.66
CA ASN A 458 2.74 -2.20 35.00
C ASN A 458 2.55 -3.72 34.98
N ILE A 459 3.64 -4.49 35.20
CA ILE A 459 3.60 -5.96 35.15
C ILE A 459 2.75 -6.53 36.31
N GLU A 460 2.60 -5.82 37.43
CA GLU A 460 1.72 -6.24 38.52
C GLU A 460 0.26 -6.36 38.11
N ASP A 461 -0.17 -5.59 37.09
CA ASP A 461 -1.49 -5.75 36.48
C ASP A 461 -1.64 -7.06 35.69
N PHE A 462 -0.56 -7.66 35.19
CA PHE A 462 -0.59 -8.96 34.52
C PHE A 462 -0.83 -10.12 35.48
N ALA A 463 -0.24 -10.06 36.67
CA ALA A 463 -0.43 -11.09 37.69
C ALA A 463 -1.86 -11.10 38.25
N SER A 464 -2.52 -9.94 38.33
CA SER A 464 -3.92 -9.83 38.78
C SER A 464 -4.95 -10.17 37.70
N ARG A 465 -4.62 -10.04 36.42
CA ARG A 465 -5.52 -10.38 35.28
C ARG A 465 -5.72 -11.89 35.09
N LYS A 466 -4.80 -12.71 35.58
CA LYS A 466 -4.98 -14.17 35.61
C LYS A 466 -6.18 -14.62 36.47
N ALA A 467 -6.77 -13.73 37.25
CA ALA A 467 -7.88 -14.00 38.17
C ALA A 467 -9.26 -13.53 37.67
N SER A 468 -9.36 -12.78 36.58
CA SER A 468 -10.66 -12.29 36.07
C SER A 468 -10.77 -12.49 34.56
N SER A 469 -11.29 -13.66 34.17
CA SER A 469 -11.53 -14.03 32.76
C SER A 469 -12.92 -13.65 32.24
N ASP A 470 -13.49 -12.54 32.68
CA ASP A 470 -14.76 -12.02 32.15
C ASP A 470 -14.63 -10.56 31.73
N GLY A 471 -13.78 -10.33 30.74
CA GLY A 471 -13.65 -9.04 30.05
C GLY A 471 -14.17 -9.15 28.63
N GLU A 472 -15.17 -8.36 28.32
CA GLU A 472 -15.77 -8.18 26.99
C GLU A 472 -14.66 -8.01 25.93
N ILE A 473 -14.50 -9.01 25.06
CA ILE A 473 -13.55 -8.97 23.95
C ILE A 473 -14.06 -7.91 23.00
N LEU A 474 -13.45 -6.73 22.99
CA LEU A 474 -13.57 -5.80 21.89
C LEU A 474 -13.06 -6.50 20.64
N MET A 475 -13.98 -7.12 19.91
CA MET A 475 -13.69 -7.68 18.59
C MET A 475 -13.11 -6.57 17.73
N PRO A 476 -11.99 -6.79 17.04
CA PRO A 476 -11.49 -5.82 16.08
C PRO A 476 -12.62 -5.49 15.09
N PRO A 477 -12.78 -4.24 14.66
CA PRO A 477 -13.82 -3.88 13.72
C PRO A 477 -13.64 -4.73 12.46
N VAL A 478 -14.65 -5.54 12.16
CA VAL A 478 -14.68 -6.39 10.97
C VAL A 478 -14.58 -5.45 9.75
N PRO A 479 -13.65 -5.69 8.81
CA PRO A 479 -13.58 -4.93 7.59
C PRO A 479 -14.95 -4.82 6.93
N ALA A 480 -15.29 -3.63 6.45
CA ALA A 480 -16.59 -3.38 5.85
C ALA A 480 -16.87 -4.36 4.70
N PRO A 481 -18.07 -4.92 4.58
CA PRO A 481 -18.42 -5.71 3.39
C PRO A 481 -18.30 -4.84 2.14
N SER A 482 -18.00 -5.51 1.02
CA SER A 482 -17.78 -4.93 -0.31
C SER A 482 -18.45 -3.58 -0.58
N PRO A 483 -17.70 -2.61 -1.13
CA PRO A 483 -18.11 -1.22 -1.18
C PRO A 483 -19.38 -1.03 -1.98
N SER A 484 -20.35 -0.51 -1.30
CA SER A 484 -21.49 0.19 -1.88
C SER A 484 -21.55 1.53 -1.16
N TYR A 485 -22.27 2.52 -1.70
CA TYR A 485 -22.53 3.77 -0.98
C TYR A 485 -23.16 3.57 0.42
N ALA A 486 -23.53 2.35 0.78
CA ALA A 486 -23.94 1.95 2.13
C ALA A 486 -22.83 2.15 3.18
N ALA A 487 -21.56 2.22 2.80
CA ALA A 487 -20.48 2.61 3.70
C ALA A 487 -20.70 4.03 4.26
N LEU A 488 -21.31 4.93 3.50
CA LEU A 488 -21.67 6.29 3.95
C LEU A 488 -22.63 6.33 5.12
N GLU A 489 -23.49 5.32 5.31
CA GLU A 489 -24.46 5.33 6.39
C GLU A 489 -23.86 5.01 7.76
N ARG A 490 -22.70 4.32 7.81
CA ARG A 490 -21.98 4.01 9.04
C ARG A 490 -21.30 5.25 9.63
N TYR A 491 -20.68 6.10 8.81
CA TYR A 491 -20.01 7.32 9.27
C TYR A 491 -21.01 8.35 9.82
N ARG A 492 -22.25 8.40 9.31
CA ARG A 492 -23.30 9.28 9.85
C ARG A 492 -23.80 8.88 11.25
N LYS A 493 -23.59 7.63 11.67
CA LYS A 493 -24.01 7.18 13.02
C LYS A 493 -22.95 7.41 14.10
N MET A 494 -21.71 7.74 13.73
CA MET A 494 -20.64 8.04 14.68
C MET A 494 -20.52 9.53 15.02
N ASP A 495 -21.16 10.42 14.26
CA ASP A 495 -21.10 11.89 14.45
C ASP A 495 -22.31 12.48 15.22
N LEU A 496 -23.00 11.68 16.04
CA LEU A 496 -24.04 12.20 16.94
C LEU A 496 -23.63 11.97 18.39
N PRO A 497 -23.62 13.06 19.22
CA PRO A 497 -23.19 13.05 20.60
C PRO A 497 -24.08 12.22 21.52
#